data_9212b8e7624eee6f56b9480ea57e052f
#
_entry.id   9212b8e7624eee6f56b9480ea57e052f
#
_cell.length_a   1.000
_cell.length_b   1.000
_cell.length_c   1.000
_cell.angle_alpha   90.00
_cell.angle_beta   90.00
_cell.angle_gamma   90.00
#
_symmetry.space_group_name_H-M   'P 1'
#
loop_
_entity.id
_entity.type
_entity.pdbx_description
1 polymer ?
#
loop_
_entity_poly.entity_id
_entity_poly.type
_entity_poly.pdbx_seq_one_letter_code
_entity_poly.pdbx_strand_id
1 'polypeptide(L)'
;YSGNGSLMRLAPIAIYYRNNPLQAWMYASLSSKTTHASPECIQACQYFWYVLLNALVGKDKRLLFDIQDVSELSCLTSIVSCDFFNKSIGEIKGSGFVLESLEAALWAFWHTDNFKDAVLAAANLGDDADTTAAICGQLAGAYYGVEHIPVEWLAKLYRKDDIEQMARYLTNKIP
;
A
#
# COMPACT_ATOMS: atom_id res chain seq x y z
N TYR A 1 11.49 -8.45 15.21
CA TYR A 1 11.27 -8.75 13.80
C TYR A 1 10.20 -7.82 13.23
N SER A 2 10.54 -7.07 12.19
CA SER A 2 9.68 -6.05 11.59
C SER A 2 8.97 -6.64 10.35
N GLY A 3 7.92 -7.44 10.60
CA GLY A 3 7.13 -8.09 9.55
C GLY A 3 6.13 -7.14 8.88
N ASN A 4 5.67 -7.52 7.70
CA ASN A 4 4.78 -6.74 6.84
C ASN A 4 3.27 -6.90 7.13
N GLY A 5 2.90 -7.67 8.16
CA GLY A 5 1.49 -8.03 8.44
C GLY A 5 0.57 -6.85 8.77
N SER A 6 1.08 -5.73 9.31
CA SER A 6 0.27 -4.53 9.51
C SER A 6 0.07 -3.75 8.21
N LEU A 7 1.05 -3.78 7.31
CA LEU A 7 1.04 -3.05 6.05
C LEU A 7 0.03 -3.63 5.05
N MET A 8 -0.07 -4.97 4.95
CA MET A 8 -0.96 -5.65 4.02
C MET A 8 -2.46 -5.40 4.25
N ARG A 9 -2.84 -4.86 5.41
CA ARG A 9 -4.24 -4.61 5.82
C ARG A 9 -4.56 -3.14 6.04
N LEU A 10 -3.75 -2.21 5.54
CA LEU A 10 -3.82 -0.78 5.89
C LEU A 10 -4.95 -0.02 5.19
N ALA A 11 -5.38 -0.44 3.99
CA ALA A 11 -6.33 0.30 3.16
C ALA A 11 -7.61 0.78 3.88
N PRO A 12 -8.24 0.03 4.80
CA PRO A 12 -9.40 0.51 5.55
C PRO A 12 -9.16 1.83 6.31
N ILE A 13 -7.95 2.03 6.84
CA ILE A 13 -7.57 3.28 7.52
C ILE A 13 -7.53 4.44 6.52
N ALA A 14 -6.95 4.22 5.34
CA ALA A 14 -6.88 5.24 4.30
C ALA A 14 -8.28 5.64 3.79
N ILE A 15 -9.17 4.67 3.62
CA ILE A 15 -10.53 4.90 3.16
C ILE A 15 -11.34 5.67 4.22
N TYR A 16 -11.33 5.21 5.47
CA TYR A 16 -12.15 5.76 6.54
C TYR A 16 -11.73 7.19 6.90
N TYR A 17 -10.44 7.43 7.09
CA TYR A 17 -9.90 8.73 7.52
C TYR A 17 -9.45 9.63 6.36
N ARG A 18 -9.90 9.39 5.12
CA ARG A 18 -9.47 10.15 3.93
C ARG A 18 -9.66 11.66 4.04
N ASN A 19 -10.64 12.11 4.84
CA ASN A 19 -10.95 13.52 5.04
C ASN A 19 -10.30 14.12 6.31
N ASN A 20 -9.57 13.32 7.08
CA ASN A 20 -8.91 13.76 8.32
C ASN A 20 -7.46 13.25 8.38
N PRO A 21 -6.51 13.94 7.70
CA PRO A 21 -5.13 13.49 7.60
C PRO A 21 -4.41 13.29 8.93
N LEU A 22 -4.68 14.15 9.93
CA LEU A 22 -4.05 14.04 11.25
C LEU A 22 -4.48 12.76 11.97
N GLN A 23 -5.78 12.47 11.98
CA GLN A 23 -6.28 11.24 12.57
C GLN A 23 -5.79 10.01 11.79
N ALA A 24 -5.78 10.08 10.46
CA ALA A 24 -5.31 8.99 9.63
C ALA A 24 -3.85 8.62 9.91
N TRP A 25 -2.96 9.61 10.04
CA TRP A 25 -1.55 9.42 10.40
C TRP A 25 -1.42 8.71 11.76
N MET A 26 -2.18 9.18 12.75
CA MET A 26 -2.21 8.57 14.08
C MET A 26 -2.76 7.14 14.04
N TYR A 27 -3.89 6.90 13.35
CA TYR A 27 -4.50 5.58 13.29
C TYR A 27 -3.74 4.58 12.41
N ALA A 28 -3.00 5.02 11.40
CA ALA A 28 -2.05 4.17 10.69
C ALA A 28 -0.99 3.61 11.66
N SER A 29 -0.43 4.47 12.51
CA SER A 29 0.49 4.07 13.58
C SER A 29 -0.16 3.11 14.58
N LEU A 30 -1.33 3.46 15.12
CA LEU A 30 -2.03 2.65 16.12
C LEU A 30 -2.45 1.28 15.56
N SER A 31 -2.93 1.23 14.33
CA SER A 31 -3.28 -0.03 13.64
C SER A 31 -2.07 -0.96 13.54
N SER A 32 -0.89 -0.43 13.22
CA SER A 32 0.33 -1.23 13.21
C SER A 32 0.68 -1.76 14.60
N LYS A 33 0.64 -0.89 15.61
CA LYS A 33 1.00 -1.22 17.00
C LYS A 33 0.18 -2.36 17.61
N THR A 34 -1.01 -2.66 17.10
CA THR A 34 -1.81 -3.79 17.59
C THR A 34 -1.12 -5.14 17.43
N THR A 35 -0.23 -5.28 16.46
CA THR A 35 0.48 -6.53 16.14
C THR A 35 1.96 -6.33 15.81
N HIS A 36 2.35 -5.16 15.29
CA HIS A 36 3.68 -4.85 14.77
C HIS A 36 4.09 -3.46 15.24
N ALA A 37 4.77 -3.39 16.38
CA ALA A 37 5.07 -2.13 17.07
C ALA A 37 6.50 -1.59 16.81
N SER A 38 7.27 -2.20 15.91
CA SER A 38 8.60 -1.67 15.57
C SER A 38 8.51 -0.33 14.82
N PRO A 39 9.53 0.54 14.93
CA PRO A 39 9.56 1.81 14.21
C PRO A 39 9.37 1.65 12.71
N GLU A 40 10.01 0.65 12.10
CA GLU A 40 9.91 0.36 10.66
C GLU A 40 8.47 0.05 10.25
N CYS A 41 7.75 -0.78 11.03
CA CYS A 41 6.36 -1.13 10.75
C CYS A 41 5.42 0.07 10.87
N ILE A 42 5.62 0.89 11.90
CA ILE A 42 4.83 2.10 12.14
C ILE A 42 5.02 3.10 11.02
N GLN A 43 6.28 3.44 10.72
CA GLN A 43 6.62 4.42 9.68
C GLN A 43 6.21 3.94 8.29
N ALA A 44 6.36 2.64 7.99
CA ALA A 44 5.90 2.05 6.74
C ALA A 44 4.38 2.21 6.57
N CYS A 45 3.58 1.96 7.61
CA CYS A 45 2.14 2.17 7.58
C CYS A 45 1.77 3.65 7.40
N GLN A 46 2.46 4.57 8.07
CA GLN A 46 2.23 6.00 7.96
C GLN A 46 2.55 6.52 6.54
N TYR A 47 3.69 6.15 5.99
CA TYR A 47 4.06 6.53 4.63
C TYR A 47 3.13 5.90 3.58
N PHE A 48 2.84 4.61 3.70
CA PHE A 48 1.96 3.93 2.75
C PHE A 48 0.53 4.47 2.79
N TRP A 49 0.03 4.85 3.97
CA TRP A 49 -1.24 5.58 4.09
C TRP A 49 -1.21 6.88 3.26
N TYR A 50 -0.12 7.65 3.35
CA TYR A 50 0.03 8.89 2.59
C TYR A 50 -0.03 8.64 1.08
N VAL A 51 0.67 7.61 0.60
CA VAL A 51 0.66 7.21 -0.82
C VAL A 51 -0.75 6.77 -1.25
N LEU A 52 -1.43 5.95 -0.44
CA LEU A 52 -2.80 5.52 -0.71
C LEU A 52 -3.79 6.69 -0.77
N LEU A 53 -3.67 7.65 0.16
CA LEU A 53 -4.52 8.85 0.15
C LEU A 53 -4.33 9.64 -1.13
N ASN A 54 -3.09 9.86 -1.55
CA ASN A 54 -2.78 10.56 -2.79
C ASN A 54 -3.38 9.87 -4.02
N ALA A 55 -3.38 8.53 -4.05
CA ALA A 55 -4.04 7.75 -5.10
C ALA A 55 -5.57 7.90 -5.06
N LEU A 56 -6.17 7.82 -3.87
CA LEU A 56 -7.62 7.96 -3.70
C LEU A 56 -8.16 9.33 -4.09
N VAL A 57 -7.36 10.40 -3.93
CA VAL A 57 -7.74 11.76 -4.36
C VAL A 57 -7.37 12.07 -5.81
N GLY A 58 -6.84 11.09 -6.55
CA GLY A 58 -6.60 11.18 -8.00
C GLY A 58 -5.36 11.97 -8.39
N LYS A 59 -4.32 12.00 -7.57
CA LYS A 59 -3.04 12.60 -7.97
C LYS A 59 -2.36 11.80 -9.08
N ASP A 60 -1.60 12.48 -9.92
CA ASP A 60 -0.74 11.85 -10.91
C ASP A 60 0.25 10.88 -10.26
N LYS A 61 0.58 9.79 -10.96
CA LYS A 61 1.40 8.68 -10.46
C LYS A 61 2.71 9.12 -9.80
N ARG A 62 3.40 10.08 -10.38
CA ARG A 62 4.66 10.62 -9.85
C ARG A 62 4.47 11.39 -8.54
N LEU A 63 3.34 12.08 -8.38
CA LEU A 63 3.03 12.91 -7.22
C LEU A 63 2.52 12.10 -6.02
N LEU A 64 2.26 10.80 -6.19
CA LEU A 64 1.82 9.93 -5.09
C LEU A 64 2.86 9.85 -3.96
N PHE A 65 4.13 9.92 -4.32
CA PHE A 65 5.29 9.66 -3.45
C PHE A 65 5.93 10.95 -2.90
N ASP A 66 5.47 12.13 -3.34
CA ASP A 66 6.06 13.43 -2.99
C ASP A 66 5.60 13.87 -1.59
N ILE A 67 6.26 13.35 -0.57
CA ILE A 67 6.07 13.75 0.83
C ILE A 67 7.07 14.83 1.22
N GLN A 68 6.58 15.97 1.73
CA GLN A 68 7.42 17.15 2.02
C GLN A 68 8.12 17.05 3.38
N ASP A 69 7.46 16.51 4.39
CA ASP A 69 8.04 16.31 5.73
C ASP A 69 8.34 14.85 5.99
N VAL A 70 9.61 14.50 6.00
CA VAL A 70 10.13 13.15 6.23
C VAL A 70 10.78 12.98 7.61
N SER A 71 10.65 13.97 8.50
CA SER A 71 11.33 13.99 9.81
C SER A 71 10.98 12.80 10.68
N GLU A 72 9.75 12.29 10.58
CA GLU A 72 9.28 11.10 11.32
C GLU A 72 9.50 9.77 10.57
N LEU A 73 10.14 9.78 9.39
CA LEU A 73 10.29 8.62 8.50
C LEU A 73 11.75 8.15 8.38
N SER A 74 12.51 8.24 9.46
CA SER A 74 13.96 7.95 9.49
C SER A 74 14.33 6.52 9.07
N CYS A 75 13.42 5.55 9.23
CA CYS A 75 13.62 4.17 8.81
C CYS A 75 13.41 3.95 7.29
N LEU A 76 12.79 4.92 6.59
CA LEU A 76 12.34 4.79 5.20
C LEU A 76 13.17 5.60 4.21
N THR A 77 14.40 5.99 4.53
CA THR A 77 15.19 6.96 3.77
C THR A 77 15.24 6.66 2.26
N SER A 78 15.56 5.43 1.86
CA SER A 78 15.61 5.02 0.46
C SER A 78 14.25 4.98 -0.23
N ILE A 79 13.20 4.67 0.54
CA ILE A 79 11.83 4.58 0.02
C ILE A 79 11.26 5.98 -0.22
N VAL A 80 11.42 6.90 0.73
CA VAL A 80 10.94 8.28 0.59
C VAL A 80 11.74 9.08 -0.44
N SER A 81 13.02 8.69 -0.69
CA SER A 81 13.83 9.23 -1.79
C SER A 81 13.43 8.68 -3.16
N CYS A 82 12.50 7.73 -3.20
CA CYS A 82 12.06 7.05 -4.42
C CYS A 82 13.19 6.31 -5.17
N ASP A 83 14.16 5.77 -4.45
CA ASP A 83 15.29 5.03 -5.06
C ASP A 83 14.82 3.86 -5.92
N PHE A 84 13.67 3.25 -5.55
CA PHE A 84 13.03 2.16 -6.29
C PHE A 84 12.62 2.54 -7.73
N PHE A 85 12.52 3.82 -8.07
CA PHE A 85 12.24 4.25 -9.45
C PHE A 85 13.31 3.77 -10.44
N ASN A 86 14.55 3.66 -9.99
CA ASN A 86 15.70 3.34 -10.82
C ASN A 86 16.25 1.92 -10.60
N LYS A 87 15.67 1.16 -9.66
CA LYS A 87 16.13 -0.20 -9.38
C LYS A 87 15.67 -1.19 -10.44
N SER A 88 16.56 -2.11 -10.81
CA SER A 88 16.23 -3.29 -11.59
C SER A 88 15.56 -4.36 -10.73
N ILE A 89 14.88 -5.32 -11.36
CA ILE A 89 14.19 -6.41 -10.66
C ILE A 89 15.15 -7.22 -9.76
N GLY A 90 16.41 -7.37 -10.13
CA GLY A 90 17.41 -8.11 -9.35
C GLY A 90 17.83 -7.41 -8.05
N GLU A 91 17.47 -6.14 -7.88
CA GLU A 91 17.77 -5.35 -6.67
C GLU A 91 16.58 -5.27 -5.72
N ILE A 92 15.44 -5.82 -6.12
CA ILE A 92 14.19 -5.80 -5.33
C ILE A 92 13.97 -7.14 -4.65
N LYS A 93 13.53 -7.10 -3.39
CA LYS A 93 13.23 -8.30 -2.60
C LYS A 93 11.79 -8.27 -2.10
N GLY A 94 11.04 -9.33 -2.40
CA GLY A 94 9.67 -9.53 -1.91
C GLY A 94 9.60 -10.29 -0.59
N SER A 95 10.48 -9.99 0.37
CA SER A 95 10.56 -10.74 1.63
C SER A 95 9.48 -10.33 2.63
N GLY A 96 9.33 -11.10 3.71
CA GLY A 96 8.43 -10.76 4.83
C GLY A 96 8.89 -9.56 5.69
N PHE A 97 10.06 -8.96 5.42
CA PHE A 97 10.50 -7.75 6.09
C PHE A 97 9.76 -6.52 5.54
N VAL A 98 9.18 -5.73 6.43
CA VAL A 98 8.23 -4.66 6.08
C VAL A 98 8.77 -3.65 5.07
N LEU A 99 10.04 -3.25 5.18
CA LEU A 99 10.64 -2.26 4.26
C LEU A 99 10.89 -2.85 2.87
N GLU A 100 11.36 -4.10 2.80
CA GLU A 100 11.55 -4.81 1.52
C GLU A 100 10.20 -5.06 0.83
N SER A 101 9.17 -5.50 1.56
CA SER A 101 7.81 -5.66 1.01
C SER A 101 7.21 -4.35 0.51
N LEU A 102 7.38 -3.26 1.26
CA LEU A 102 6.90 -1.94 0.84
C LEU A 102 7.61 -1.48 -0.43
N GLU A 103 8.95 -1.52 -0.44
CA GLU A 103 9.74 -1.14 -1.61
C GLU A 103 9.34 -1.97 -2.84
N ALA A 104 9.20 -3.27 -2.67
CA ALA A 104 8.81 -4.20 -3.74
C ALA A 104 7.43 -3.88 -4.32
N ALA A 105 6.46 -3.61 -3.47
CA ALA A 105 5.10 -3.23 -3.89
C ALA A 105 5.08 -1.89 -4.63
N LEU A 106 5.81 -0.89 -4.13
CA LEU A 106 5.93 0.42 -4.77
C LEU A 106 6.67 0.34 -6.10
N TRP A 107 7.74 -0.46 -6.17
CA TRP A 107 8.49 -0.74 -7.38
C TRP A 107 7.62 -1.40 -8.45
N ALA A 108 6.88 -2.43 -8.09
CA ALA A 108 5.99 -3.14 -9.01
C ALA A 108 4.90 -2.22 -9.56
N PHE A 109 4.29 -1.40 -8.72
CA PHE A 109 3.32 -0.39 -9.13
C PHE A 109 3.97 0.66 -10.06
N TRP A 110 5.16 1.16 -9.71
CA TRP A 110 5.83 2.20 -10.49
C TRP A 110 6.19 1.77 -11.91
N HIS A 111 6.69 0.54 -12.08
CA HIS A 111 7.19 0.01 -13.37
C HIS A 111 6.11 -0.62 -14.25
N THR A 112 4.82 -0.50 -13.89
CA THR A 112 3.70 -1.05 -14.65
C THR A 112 2.62 0.01 -14.84
N ASP A 113 1.75 -0.17 -15.84
CA ASP A 113 0.77 0.85 -16.23
C ASP A 113 -0.69 0.41 -16.07
N ASN A 114 -0.94 -0.70 -15.40
CA ASN A 114 -2.28 -1.20 -15.10
C ASN A 114 -2.30 -2.07 -13.84
N PHE A 115 -3.51 -2.29 -13.30
CA PHE A 115 -3.72 -3.07 -12.08
C PHE A 115 -3.15 -4.49 -12.17
N LYS A 116 -3.47 -5.19 -13.28
CA LYS A 116 -3.08 -6.59 -13.45
C LYS A 116 -1.57 -6.77 -13.45
N ASP A 117 -0.87 -5.98 -14.25
CA ASP A 117 0.58 -6.08 -14.38
C ASP A 117 1.29 -5.68 -13.08
N ALA A 118 0.78 -4.67 -12.35
CA ALA A 118 1.32 -4.27 -11.06
C ALA A 118 1.26 -5.43 -10.03
N VAL A 119 0.11 -6.06 -9.89
CA VAL A 119 -0.08 -7.16 -8.94
C VAL A 119 0.75 -8.39 -9.35
N LEU A 120 0.81 -8.71 -10.65
CA LEU A 120 1.61 -9.81 -11.17
C LEU A 120 3.11 -9.56 -11.00
N ALA A 121 3.58 -8.33 -11.26
CA ALA A 121 4.99 -7.96 -11.04
C ALA A 121 5.38 -8.16 -9.56
N ALA A 122 4.54 -7.72 -8.63
CA ALA A 122 4.77 -7.93 -7.20
C ALA A 122 4.78 -9.42 -6.82
N ALA A 123 3.80 -10.20 -7.28
CA ALA A 123 3.70 -11.62 -6.99
C ALA A 123 4.88 -12.44 -7.56
N ASN A 124 5.37 -12.07 -8.75
CA ASN A 124 6.45 -12.77 -9.43
C ASN A 124 7.85 -12.49 -8.83
N LEU A 125 7.96 -11.58 -7.86
CA LEU A 125 9.20 -11.43 -7.09
C LEU A 125 9.48 -12.68 -6.21
N GLY A 126 8.45 -13.48 -5.93
CA GLY A 126 8.58 -14.68 -5.10
C GLY A 126 8.66 -14.35 -3.60
N ASP A 127 9.25 -15.26 -2.81
CA ASP A 127 9.39 -15.17 -1.36
C ASP A 127 8.02 -14.96 -0.67
N ASP A 128 7.72 -13.81 -0.07
CA ASP A 128 6.41 -13.47 0.51
C ASP A 128 5.47 -12.83 -0.54
N ALA A 129 5.26 -13.58 -1.61
CA ALA A 129 4.60 -13.11 -2.84
C ALA A 129 3.15 -12.66 -2.63
N ASP A 130 2.38 -13.37 -1.82
CA ASP A 130 0.97 -13.06 -1.54
C ASP A 130 0.83 -11.74 -0.76
N THR A 131 1.65 -11.53 0.26
CA THR A 131 1.64 -10.30 1.04
C THR A 131 2.15 -9.10 0.23
N THR A 132 3.24 -9.26 -0.52
CA THR A 132 3.77 -8.21 -1.40
C THR A 132 2.76 -7.81 -2.48
N ALA A 133 2.09 -8.80 -3.09
CA ALA A 133 1.01 -8.57 -4.05
C ALA A 133 -0.22 -7.90 -3.40
N ALA A 134 -0.56 -8.25 -2.15
CA ALA A 134 -1.65 -7.60 -1.43
C ALA A 134 -1.36 -6.12 -1.14
N ILE A 135 -0.12 -5.78 -0.75
CA ILE A 135 0.31 -4.39 -0.55
C ILE A 135 0.23 -3.62 -1.88
N CYS A 136 0.79 -4.16 -2.95
CA CYS A 136 0.72 -3.58 -4.29
C CYS A 136 -0.73 -3.39 -4.75
N GLY A 137 -1.59 -4.38 -4.52
CA GLY A 137 -3.00 -4.37 -4.90
C GLY A 137 -3.81 -3.27 -4.21
N GLN A 138 -3.48 -2.91 -2.95
CA GLN A 138 -4.10 -1.76 -2.29
C GLN A 138 -3.82 -0.46 -3.07
N LEU A 139 -2.57 -0.23 -3.44
CA LEU A 139 -2.19 0.98 -4.18
C LEU A 139 -2.72 0.97 -5.62
N ALA A 140 -2.55 -0.13 -6.33
CA ALA A 140 -3.04 -0.28 -7.69
C ALA A 140 -4.58 -0.15 -7.77
N GLY A 141 -5.30 -0.73 -6.79
CA GLY A 141 -6.75 -0.59 -6.69
C GLY A 141 -7.19 0.84 -6.39
N ALA A 142 -6.50 1.55 -5.49
CA ALA A 142 -6.77 2.94 -5.17
C ALA A 142 -6.50 3.88 -6.38
N TYR A 143 -5.50 3.58 -7.18
CA TYR A 143 -5.07 4.41 -8.31
C TYR A 143 -5.86 4.13 -9.59
N TYR A 144 -6.01 2.85 -9.97
CA TYR A 144 -6.65 2.47 -11.23
C TYR A 144 -8.17 2.29 -11.12
N GLY A 145 -8.69 2.00 -9.93
CA GLY A 145 -10.12 1.74 -9.72
C GLY A 145 -10.51 0.26 -9.88
N VAL A 146 -11.67 -0.08 -9.33
CA VAL A 146 -12.20 -1.47 -9.32
C VAL A 146 -12.49 -2.01 -10.73
N GLU A 147 -12.86 -1.14 -11.66
CA GLU A 147 -13.15 -1.48 -13.06
C GLU A 147 -11.93 -1.98 -13.83
N HIS A 148 -10.71 -1.74 -13.31
CA HIS A 148 -9.47 -2.20 -13.92
C HIS A 148 -8.97 -3.53 -13.32
N ILE A 149 -9.67 -4.07 -12.32
CA ILE A 149 -9.39 -5.41 -11.79
C ILE A 149 -9.92 -6.45 -12.79
N PRO A 150 -9.09 -7.45 -13.21
CA PRO A 150 -9.56 -8.48 -14.13
C PRO A 150 -10.85 -9.17 -13.66
N VAL A 151 -11.83 -9.24 -14.53
CA VAL A 151 -13.16 -9.81 -14.23
C VAL A 151 -13.07 -11.26 -13.76
N GLU A 152 -12.14 -12.02 -14.35
CA GLU A 152 -11.86 -13.40 -13.97
C GLU A 152 -11.26 -13.55 -12.56
N TRP A 153 -10.58 -12.50 -12.03
CA TRP A 153 -10.09 -12.48 -10.66
C TRP A 153 -11.23 -12.17 -9.70
N LEU A 154 -12.05 -11.16 -10.03
CA LEU A 154 -13.22 -10.81 -9.22
C LEU A 154 -14.22 -11.96 -9.12
N ALA A 155 -14.40 -12.75 -10.20
CA ALA A 155 -15.29 -13.92 -10.21
C ALA A 155 -14.83 -15.05 -9.26
N LYS A 156 -13.53 -15.11 -8.95
CA LYS A 156 -12.94 -16.12 -8.04
C LYS A 156 -12.77 -15.61 -6.61
N LEU A 157 -12.97 -14.30 -6.38
CA LEU A 157 -12.74 -13.70 -5.08
C LEU A 157 -13.82 -14.16 -4.09
N TYR A 158 -13.39 -14.90 -3.06
CA TYR A 158 -14.27 -15.34 -1.98
C TYR A 158 -14.85 -14.13 -1.22
N ARG A 159 -16.15 -14.13 -1.00
CA ARG A 159 -16.88 -13.05 -0.30
C ARG A 159 -16.72 -11.67 -0.95
N LYS A 160 -16.61 -11.60 -2.26
CA LYS A 160 -16.48 -10.36 -3.02
C LYS A 160 -17.51 -9.30 -2.62
N ASP A 161 -18.80 -9.68 -2.55
CA ASP A 161 -19.89 -8.77 -2.25
C ASP A 161 -19.80 -8.20 -0.83
N ASP A 162 -19.37 -9.01 0.14
CA ASP A 162 -19.14 -8.56 1.51
C ASP A 162 -17.98 -7.54 1.59
N ILE A 163 -16.91 -7.79 0.84
CA ILE A 163 -15.77 -6.87 0.76
C ILE A 163 -16.20 -5.53 0.16
N GLU A 164 -16.94 -5.55 -0.94
CA GLU A 164 -17.47 -4.34 -1.59
C GLU A 164 -18.43 -3.58 -0.66
N GLN A 165 -19.33 -4.29 0.02
CA GLN A 165 -20.25 -3.66 0.97
C GLN A 165 -19.50 -2.99 2.12
N MET A 166 -18.47 -3.64 2.65
CA MET A 166 -17.66 -3.10 3.74
C MET A 166 -16.89 -1.85 3.30
N ALA A 167 -16.30 -1.87 2.11
CA ALA A 167 -15.61 -0.71 1.53
C ALA A 167 -16.58 0.48 1.33
N ARG A 168 -17.79 0.23 0.81
CA ARG A 168 -18.85 1.26 0.67
C ARG A 168 -19.28 1.80 2.03
N TYR A 169 -19.42 0.95 3.04
CA TYR A 169 -19.75 1.37 4.41
C TYR A 169 -18.68 2.33 4.96
N LEU A 170 -17.41 1.99 4.85
CA LEU A 170 -16.30 2.85 5.28
C LEU A 170 -16.26 4.18 4.53
N THR A 171 -16.59 4.17 3.23
CA THR A 171 -16.62 5.38 2.39
C THR A 171 -17.73 6.34 2.80
N ASN A 172 -18.87 5.82 3.26
CA ASN A 172 -20.04 6.62 3.65
C ASN A 172 -19.97 7.13 5.11
N LYS A 173 -19.06 6.60 5.92
CA LYS A 173 -18.82 7.10 7.27
C LYS A 173 -17.78 8.22 7.20
N ILE A 174 -18.16 9.38 7.68
CA ILE A 174 -17.25 10.53 7.85
C ILE A 174 -16.96 10.61 9.34
N PRO A 175 -15.71 10.43 9.75
CA PRO A 175 -15.33 10.65 11.15
C PRO A 175 -15.38 12.13 11.52
#